data_1c97dd63949e37d538582d81ca40104c
#
_entry.id   1c97dd63949e37d538582d81ca40104c
#
_cell.length_a   1.000
_cell.length_b   1.000
_cell.length_c   1.000
_cell.angle_alpha   90.00
_cell.angle_beta   90.00
_cell.angle_gamma   90.00
#
_symmetry.space_group_name_H-M   'P 1'
#
loop_
_entity.id
_entity.type
_entity.pdbx_description
1 polymer ?
#
loop_
_entity_poly.entity_id
_entity_poly.type
_entity_poly.pdbx_seq_one_letter_code
_entity_poly.pdbx_strand_id
1 'polypeptide(L)'
;AGLTQKVPVSKEPGDLADKYNSFLETEEINNLEDLNENDITIHQNGVHVKPLRLPNGLYRFKDNTGFDRVVLDCITSLDNGADLLWIETEKPNVQQIADMVNEIRKVKPEAKLVYNNSPSFNWTLAFREQVYNEWKEAGKDVSEYPEGKDLMSEKLDDSELAKEADSLIQSFQKDAAKEAGIFHHLITL
;
A
#
# COMPACT_ATOMS: atom_id res chain seq x y z
N ALA A 1 -6.83 4.63 3.51
CA ALA A 1 -7.42 3.75 2.80
C ALA A 1 -6.61 3.14 1.66
N GLY A 2 -5.99 2.00 1.87
CA GLY A 2 -5.08 1.32 0.96
C GLY A 2 -5.68 0.81 -0.36
N LEU A 3 -6.40 1.66 -1.07
CA LEU A 3 -7.05 1.30 -2.33
C LEU A 3 -6.23 1.67 -3.56
N THR A 4 -5.03 2.08 -3.36
CA THR A 4 -4.21 2.63 -4.42
C THR A 4 -3.60 1.60 -5.35
N GLN A 5 -3.67 0.31 -5.01
CA GLN A 5 -2.99 -0.69 -5.81
C GLN A 5 -3.79 -1.98 -5.93
N LYS A 6 -3.88 -2.51 -7.13
CA LYS A 6 -4.37 -3.85 -7.45
C LYS A 6 -5.75 -4.16 -6.89
N VAL A 7 -6.68 -3.25 -7.12
CA VAL A 7 -8.07 -3.55 -6.83
C VAL A 7 -8.46 -4.76 -7.66
N PRO A 8 -9.01 -5.78 -7.02
CA PRO A 8 -9.50 -6.92 -7.76
C PRO A 8 -10.56 -6.45 -8.76
N VAL A 9 -10.41 -6.87 -9.99
CA VAL A 9 -11.45 -6.70 -11.00
C VAL A 9 -12.66 -7.47 -10.50
N SER A 10 -13.76 -6.77 -10.23
CA SER A 10 -14.99 -7.35 -9.70
C SER A 10 -16.01 -7.54 -10.81
N LYS A 11 -16.95 -8.45 -10.58
CA LYS A 11 -18.06 -8.67 -11.50
C LYS A 11 -19.17 -7.63 -11.36
N GLU A 12 -19.20 -6.90 -10.27
CA GLU A 12 -20.32 -6.03 -9.90
C GLU A 12 -19.78 -4.67 -9.47
N PRO A 13 -19.98 -3.60 -10.28
CA PRO A 13 -19.47 -2.27 -9.97
C PRO A 13 -20.07 -1.69 -8.69
N GLY A 14 -21.34 -2.02 -8.40
CA GLY A 14 -22.02 -1.61 -7.19
C GLY A 14 -21.31 -2.09 -5.93
N ASP A 15 -20.84 -3.33 -5.93
CA ASP A 15 -20.10 -3.90 -4.81
C ASP A 15 -18.80 -3.14 -4.51
N LEU A 16 -18.11 -2.69 -5.56
CA LEU A 16 -16.90 -1.89 -5.39
C LEU A 16 -17.23 -0.49 -4.86
N ALA A 17 -18.22 0.16 -5.45
CA ALA A 17 -18.63 1.49 -5.03
C ALA A 17 -19.20 1.49 -3.61
N ASP A 18 -20.07 0.54 -3.29
CA ASP A 18 -20.71 0.44 -1.97
C ASP A 18 -19.72 0.03 -0.89
N LYS A 19 -18.80 -0.86 -1.23
CA LYS A 19 -17.84 -1.41 -0.28
C LYS A 19 -16.71 -0.43 0.08
N TYR A 20 -16.25 0.32 -0.90
CA TYR A 20 -15.03 1.12 -0.70
C TYR A 20 -15.26 2.62 -0.72
N ASN A 21 -16.32 3.09 -1.26
CA ASN A 21 -16.78 4.45 -1.23
C ASN A 21 -17.45 4.85 -2.57
N SER A 22 -18.52 5.59 -2.50
CA SER A 22 -19.20 6.15 -3.67
C SER A 22 -18.37 7.16 -4.47
N PHE A 23 -17.21 7.58 -3.96
CA PHE A 23 -16.30 8.49 -4.67
C PHE A 23 -15.34 7.79 -5.62
N LEU A 24 -15.20 6.47 -5.53
CA LEU A 24 -14.31 5.73 -6.40
C LEU A 24 -14.99 5.50 -7.74
N GLU A 25 -14.34 5.96 -8.80
CA GLU A 25 -14.81 5.71 -10.14
C GLU A 25 -14.28 4.38 -10.64
N THR A 26 -15.15 3.61 -11.28
CA THR A 26 -14.81 2.34 -11.92
C THR A 26 -14.97 2.41 -13.41
N GLU A 27 -14.23 1.60 -14.13
CA GLU A 27 -14.39 1.37 -15.55
C GLU A 27 -14.58 -0.10 -15.84
N GLU A 28 -15.43 -0.41 -16.82
CA GLU A 28 -15.66 -1.78 -17.26
C GLU A 28 -14.53 -2.22 -18.20
N ILE A 29 -14.05 -3.45 -17.99
CA ILE A 29 -13.05 -4.08 -18.84
C ILE A 29 -13.76 -5.11 -19.72
N ASN A 30 -13.80 -4.85 -21.00
CA ASN A 30 -14.53 -5.67 -21.97
C ASN A 30 -13.61 -6.59 -22.78
N ASN A 31 -12.32 -6.27 -22.89
CA ASN A 31 -11.37 -7.03 -23.69
C ASN A 31 -10.15 -7.41 -22.87
N LEU A 32 -9.54 -8.56 -23.21
CA LEU A 32 -8.29 -9.01 -22.60
C LEU A 32 -7.13 -8.04 -22.86
N GLU A 33 -7.18 -7.32 -23.99
CA GLU A 33 -6.18 -6.36 -24.40
C GLU A 33 -6.17 -5.10 -23.49
N ASP A 34 -7.31 -4.81 -22.86
CA ASP A 34 -7.46 -3.68 -21.93
C ASP A 34 -6.91 -3.99 -20.54
N LEU A 35 -6.50 -5.24 -20.27
CA LEU A 35 -5.86 -5.63 -19.02
C LEU A 35 -4.43 -5.10 -18.96
N ASN A 36 -4.13 -4.37 -17.89
CA ASN A 36 -2.77 -3.92 -17.59
C ASN A 36 -2.09 -4.84 -16.55
N GLU A 37 -0.84 -4.54 -16.23
CA GLU A 37 -0.04 -5.32 -15.28
C GLU A 37 -0.56 -5.28 -13.84
N ASN A 38 -1.37 -4.28 -13.51
CA ASN A 38 -1.96 -4.09 -12.18
C ASN A 38 -3.31 -4.78 -12.03
N ASP A 39 -3.90 -5.25 -13.13
CA ASP A 39 -5.15 -5.99 -13.09
C ASP A 39 -4.94 -7.43 -12.59
N ILE A 40 -6.00 -8.05 -12.11
CA ILE A 40 -5.94 -9.38 -11.52
C ILE A 40 -5.31 -10.40 -12.46
N THR A 41 -4.39 -11.11 -11.87
CA THR A 41 -3.87 -12.35 -12.42
C THR A 41 -4.44 -13.54 -11.65
N ILE A 42 -4.86 -14.58 -12.37
CA ILE A 42 -5.27 -15.84 -11.77
C ILE A 42 -4.04 -16.57 -11.29
N HIS A 43 -4.07 -17.04 -10.05
CA HIS A 43 -2.98 -17.88 -9.51
C HIS A 43 -3.17 -19.31 -9.99
N GLN A 44 -2.34 -19.76 -10.91
CA GLN A 44 -2.30 -21.15 -11.34
C GLN A 44 -0.92 -21.75 -11.06
N ASN A 45 -0.89 -22.81 -10.26
CA ASN A 45 0.35 -23.53 -9.93
C ASN A 45 1.50 -22.63 -9.43
N GLY A 46 1.19 -21.63 -8.62
CA GLY A 46 2.20 -20.70 -8.10
C GLY A 46 2.64 -19.60 -9.07
N VAL A 47 2.06 -19.54 -10.26
CA VAL A 47 2.37 -18.53 -11.27
C VAL A 47 1.17 -17.61 -11.46
N HIS A 48 1.41 -16.30 -11.51
CA HIS A 48 0.40 -15.35 -11.90
C HIS A 48 0.23 -15.36 -13.42
N VAL A 49 -0.95 -15.74 -13.89
CA VAL A 49 -1.30 -15.75 -15.30
C VAL A 49 -2.50 -14.85 -15.54
N LYS A 50 -2.49 -14.11 -16.64
CA LYS A 50 -3.67 -13.36 -17.07
C LYS A 50 -4.75 -14.35 -17.51
N PRO A 51 -6.03 -14.06 -17.25
CA PRO A 51 -7.12 -14.92 -17.68
C PRO A 51 -7.15 -15.03 -19.20
N LEU A 52 -7.39 -16.23 -19.72
CA LEU A 52 -7.59 -16.44 -21.16
C LEU A 52 -8.93 -15.90 -21.66
N ARG A 53 -9.85 -15.67 -20.74
CA ARG A 53 -11.19 -15.20 -21.03
C ARG A 53 -11.67 -14.29 -19.90
N LEU A 54 -12.18 -13.12 -20.26
CA LEU A 54 -12.84 -12.24 -19.30
C LEU A 54 -14.23 -12.74 -18.99
N PRO A 55 -14.59 -12.90 -17.70
CA PRO A 55 -15.99 -12.99 -17.31
C PRO A 55 -16.69 -11.65 -17.62
N ASN A 56 -17.95 -11.70 -18.02
CA ASN A 56 -18.75 -10.49 -18.20
C ASN A 56 -18.84 -9.69 -16.89
N GLY A 57 -18.74 -8.37 -16.99
CA GLY A 57 -18.86 -7.46 -15.86
C GLY A 57 -17.61 -7.41 -14.98
N LEU A 58 -16.44 -7.41 -15.56
CA LEU A 58 -15.20 -7.07 -14.84
C LEU A 58 -15.01 -5.56 -14.82
N TYR A 59 -14.59 -5.07 -13.66
CA TYR A 59 -14.39 -3.65 -13.40
C TYR A 59 -13.08 -3.43 -12.67
N ARG A 60 -12.42 -2.32 -12.95
CA ARG A 60 -11.29 -1.84 -12.16
C ARG A 60 -11.52 -0.39 -11.77
N PHE A 61 -10.82 0.09 -10.75
CA PHE A 61 -10.81 1.51 -10.44
C PHE A 61 -10.02 2.27 -11.52
N LYS A 62 -10.49 3.46 -11.88
CA LYS A 62 -9.77 4.35 -12.78
C LYS A 62 -8.47 4.84 -12.16
N ASP A 63 -7.52 5.22 -12.99
CA ASP A 63 -6.19 5.67 -12.55
C ASP A 63 -6.22 6.88 -11.61
N ASN A 64 -7.26 7.72 -11.72
CA ASN A 64 -7.44 8.90 -10.86
C ASN A 64 -7.94 8.58 -9.43
N THR A 65 -8.08 7.32 -9.07
CA THR A 65 -8.49 6.89 -7.72
C THR A 65 -7.32 6.61 -6.79
N GLY A 66 -6.11 6.97 -7.17
CA GLY A 66 -4.88 6.71 -6.44
C GLY A 66 -4.56 7.72 -5.34
N PHE A 67 -3.28 8.02 -5.22
CA PHE A 67 -2.69 8.86 -4.16
C PHE A 67 -3.35 10.25 -4.05
N ASP A 68 -3.52 10.94 -5.19
CA ASP A 68 -4.14 12.28 -5.22
C ASP A 68 -5.56 12.27 -4.68
N ARG A 69 -6.28 11.17 -4.94
CA ARG A 69 -7.64 11.01 -4.41
C ARG A 69 -7.64 10.84 -2.89
N VAL A 70 -6.72 10.07 -2.34
CA VAL A 70 -6.58 9.89 -0.88
C VAL A 70 -6.28 11.24 -0.22
N VAL A 71 -5.37 12.02 -0.79
CA VAL A 71 -5.06 13.37 -0.29
C VAL A 71 -6.29 14.27 -0.33
N LEU A 72 -7.03 14.26 -1.43
CA LEU A 72 -8.27 15.04 -1.58
C LEU A 72 -9.32 14.64 -0.54
N ASP A 73 -9.52 13.35 -0.30
CA ASP A 73 -10.47 12.84 0.69
C ASP A 73 -10.07 13.24 2.11
N CYS A 74 -8.77 13.24 2.41
CA CYS A 74 -8.23 13.74 3.67
C CYS A 74 -8.53 15.23 3.86
N ILE A 75 -8.28 16.05 2.86
CA ILE A 75 -8.55 17.50 2.88
C ILE A 75 -10.06 17.75 3.05
N THR A 76 -10.88 17.03 2.28
CA THR A 76 -12.34 17.14 2.35
C THR A 76 -12.88 16.76 3.73
N SER A 77 -12.31 15.72 4.35
CA SER A 77 -12.69 15.32 5.70
C SER A 77 -12.41 16.41 6.73
N LEU A 78 -11.25 17.07 6.64
CA LEU A 78 -10.90 18.20 7.50
C LEU A 78 -11.82 19.41 7.25
N ASP A 79 -12.18 19.70 5.99
CA ASP A 79 -13.12 20.77 5.63
C ASP A 79 -14.53 20.51 6.17
N ASN A 80 -14.91 19.26 6.31
CA ASN A 80 -16.18 18.84 6.89
C ASN A 80 -16.13 18.67 8.42
N GLY A 81 -15.06 19.10 9.08
CA GLY A 81 -14.98 19.20 10.53
C GLY A 81 -14.33 18.01 11.24
N ALA A 82 -13.56 17.19 10.55
CA ALA A 82 -12.73 16.21 11.23
C ALA A 82 -11.62 16.89 12.04
N ASP A 83 -11.47 16.53 13.32
CA ASP A 83 -10.44 17.08 14.20
C ASP A 83 -9.05 16.49 13.93
N LEU A 84 -9.02 15.27 13.42
CA LEU A 84 -7.79 14.57 13.05
C LEU A 84 -8.08 13.50 11.97
N LEU A 85 -7.04 13.09 11.29
CA LEU A 85 -7.11 12.04 10.28
C LEU A 85 -6.43 10.77 10.80
N TRP A 86 -7.11 9.65 10.63
CA TRP A 86 -6.53 8.32 10.84
C TRP A 86 -6.13 7.75 9.49
N ILE A 87 -4.82 7.68 9.27
CA ILE A 87 -4.26 7.20 8.01
C ILE A 87 -3.67 5.80 8.15
N GLU A 88 -3.71 5.07 7.06
CA GLU A 88 -3.12 3.75 6.90
C GLU A 88 -2.56 3.63 5.49
N THR A 89 -1.46 2.91 5.33
CA THR A 89 -0.86 2.59 4.03
C THR A 89 -1.04 1.11 3.72
N GLU A 90 -0.80 0.69 2.49
CA GLU A 90 -0.87 -0.72 2.09
C GLU A 90 0.15 -1.58 2.83
N LYS A 91 1.34 -1.02 3.04
CA LYS A 91 2.44 -1.60 3.80
C LYS A 91 3.03 -0.55 4.72
N PRO A 92 3.68 -0.92 5.83
CA PRO A 92 4.36 0.06 6.67
C PRO A 92 5.55 0.65 5.91
N ASN A 93 5.40 1.89 5.43
CA ASN A 93 6.42 2.59 4.67
C ASN A 93 6.45 4.07 5.08
N VAL A 94 7.55 4.48 5.72
CA VAL A 94 7.72 5.84 6.27
C VAL A 94 7.70 6.89 5.15
N GLN A 95 8.30 6.61 4.00
CA GLN A 95 8.33 7.57 2.89
C GLN A 95 6.92 7.80 2.33
N GLN A 96 6.14 6.74 2.13
CA GLN A 96 4.76 6.87 1.66
C GLN A 96 3.90 7.67 2.65
N ILE A 97 4.11 7.47 3.95
CA ILE A 97 3.43 8.28 4.99
C ILE A 97 3.85 9.74 4.88
N ALA A 98 5.14 10.01 4.77
CA ALA A 98 5.67 11.36 4.66
C ALA A 98 5.15 12.08 3.42
N ASP A 99 5.12 11.43 2.28
CA ASP A 99 4.61 12.00 1.03
C ASP A 99 3.13 12.39 1.19
N MET A 100 2.31 11.50 1.75
CA MET A 100 0.89 11.75 1.98
C MET A 100 0.68 12.93 2.94
N VAL A 101 1.39 12.95 4.06
CA VAL A 101 1.28 14.01 5.06
C VAL A 101 1.72 15.35 4.51
N ASN A 102 2.80 15.36 3.73
CA ASN A 102 3.32 16.57 3.11
C ASN A 102 2.31 17.16 2.12
N GLU A 103 1.68 16.33 1.27
CA GLU A 103 0.64 16.83 0.34
C GLU A 103 -0.57 17.38 1.08
N ILE A 104 -1.03 16.70 2.13
CA ILE A 104 -2.14 17.19 2.96
C ILE A 104 -1.76 18.53 3.59
N ARG A 105 -0.55 18.66 4.16
CA ARG A 105 -0.11 19.86 4.85
C ARG A 105 0.20 21.05 3.95
N LYS A 106 0.41 20.86 2.65
CA LYS A 106 0.45 21.97 1.68
C LYS A 106 -0.85 22.77 1.69
N VAL A 107 -1.99 22.10 1.90
CA VAL A 107 -3.32 22.72 1.90
C VAL A 107 -3.81 22.97 3.33
N LYS A 108 -3.52 22.07 4.25
CA LYS A 108 -3.94 22.08 5.66
C LYS A 108 -2.70 21.99 6.58
N PRO A 109 -1.95 23.09 6.78
CA PRO A 109 -0.69 23.05 7.53
C PRO A 109 -0.82 22.52 8.97
N GLU A 110 -1.98 22.75 9.60
CA GLU A 110 -2.27 22.34 10.98
C GLU A 110 -2.92 20.96 11.08
N ALA A 111 -2.95 20.19 9.98
CA ALA A 111 -3.56 18.86 9.97
C ALA A 111 -2.90 17.95 11.02
N LYS A 112 -3.74 17.39 11.89
CA LYS A 112 -3.36 16.39 12.88
C LYS A 112 -3.61 15.00 12.31
N LEU A 113 -2.61 14.13 12.40
CA LEU A 113 -2.70 12.80 11.85
C LEU A 113 -2.24 11.76 12.87
N VAL A 114 -2.91 10.63 12.85
CA VAL A 114 -2.49 9.41 13.54
C VAL A 114 -2.30 8.30 12.52
N TYR A 115 -1.37 7.41 12.78
CA TYR A 115 -1.09 6.28 11.90
C TYR A 115 -1.54 4.97 12.52
N ASN A 116 -2.17 4.13 11.72
CA ASN A 116 -2.55 2.78 12.10
C ASN A 116 -1.39 1.81 11.87
N ASN A 117 -0.79 1.34 12.96
CA ASN A 117 0.14 0.22 12.92
C ASN A 117 -0.67 -1.08 12.86
N SER A 118 -1.22 -1.38 11.70
CA SER A 118 -2.10 -2.54 11.54
C SER A 118 -1.38 -3.84 11.85
N PRO A 119 -1.91 -4.69 12.74
CA PRO A 119 -1.37 -6.04 12.99
C PRO A 119 -1.64 -7.00 11.83
N SER A 120 -2.50 -6.61 10.87
CA SER A 120 -2.73 -7.38 9.64
C SER A 120 -1.55 -7.32 8.67
N PHE A 121 -0.65 -6.35 8.83
CA PHE A 121 0.57 -6.30 8.05
C PHE A 121 1.53 -7.41 8.48
N ASN A 122 2.12 -8.07 7.51
CA ASN A 122 3.31 -8.84 7.78
C ASN A 122 4.53 -7.89 7.80
N TRP A 123 4.79 -7.32 8.97
CA TRP A 123 5.85 -6.34 9.18
C TRP A 123 7.23 -6.87 8.75
N THR A 124 7.56 -8.08 9.16
CA THR A 124 8.84 -8.71 8.82
C THR A 124 9.00 -8.83 7.30
N LEU A 125 7.98 -9.35 6.61
CA LEU A 125 8.03 -9.47 5.16
C LEU A 125 8.14 -8.11 4.48
N ALA A 126 7.31 -7.15 4.89
CA ALA A 126 7.29 -5.82 4.28
C ALA A 126 8.65 -5.13 4.34
N PHE A 127 9.32 -5.19 5.51
CA PHE A 127 10.64 -4.57 5.66
C PHE A 127 11.77 -5.37 5.02
N ARG A 128 11.69 -6.71 5.00
CA ARG A 128 12.64 -7.51 4.24
C ARG A 128 12.53 -7.27 2.74
N GLU A 129 11.31 -7.14 2.20
CA GLU A 129 11.09 -6.73 0.80
C GLU A 129 11.61 -5.31 0.53
N GLN A 130 11.40 -4.38 1.45
CA GLN A 130 11.91 -3.02 1.32
C GLN A 130 13.44 -3.01 1.21
N VAL A 131 14.15 -3.63 2.17
CA VAL A 131 15.61 -3.71 2.17
C VAL A 131 16.14 -4.41 0.93
N TYR A 132 15.51 -5.52 0.53
CA TYR A 132 15.88 -6.24 -0.69
C TYR A 132 15.81 -5.34 -1.92
N ASN A 133 14.72 -4.61 -2.09
CA ASN A 133 14.52 -3.71 -3.23
C ASN A 133 15.48 -2.53 -3.20
N GLU A 134 15.68 -1.90 -2.05
CA GLU A 134 16.65 -0.80 -1.88
C GLU A 134 18.08 -1.26 -2.22
N TRP A 135 18.47 -2.44 -1.78
CA TRP A 135 19.77 -3.00 -2.13
C TRP A 135 19.91 -3.28 -3.62
N LYS A 136 18.88 -3.86 -4.23
CA LYS A 136 18.86 -4.15 -5.67
C LYS A 136 18.96 -2.87 -6.50
N GLU A 137 18.22 -1.83 -6.12
CA GLU A 137 18.25 -0.51 -6.77
C GLU A 137 19.60 0.18 -6.59
N ALA A 138 20.23 0.01 -5.44
CA ALA A 138 21.59 0.51 -5.16
C ALA A 138 22.69 -0.31 -5.86
N GLY A 139 22.35 -1.38 -6.59
CA GLY A 139 23.32 -2.24 -7.27
C GLY A 139 24.07 -3.21 -6.37
N LYS A 140 23.60 -3.42 -5.13
CA LYS A 140 24.15 -4.45 -4.25
C LYS A 140 23.78 -5.83 -4.80
N ASP A 141 24.68 -6.80 -4.70
CA ASP A 141 24.38 -8.18 -5.06
C ASP A 141 23.38 -8.78 -4.07
N VAL A 142 22.22 -9.13 -4.58
CA VAL A 142 21.12 -9.76 -3.82
C VAL A 142 20.86 -11.19 -4.28
N SER A 143 21.73 -11.76 -5.10
CA SER A 143 21.54 -13.09 -5.72
C SER A 143 21.44 -14.25 -4.71
N GLU A 144 21.97 -14.07 -3.51
CA GLU A 144 21.87 -15.07 -2.42
C GLU A 144 20.51 -15.02 -1.68
N TYR A 145 19.71 -13.99 -1.91
CA TYR A 145 18.41 -13.81 -1.25
C TYR A 145 17.27 -14.20 -2.20
N PRO A 146 16.25 -14.92 -1.71
CA PRO A 146 15.05 -15.20 -2.48
C PRO A 146 14.20 -13.93 -2.63
N GLU A 147 13.19 -13.99 -3.50
CA GLU A 147 12.23 -12.91 -3.70
C GLU A 147 10.87 -13.20 -3.04
N GLY A 148 10.13 -12.16 -2.74
CA GLY A 148 8.76 -12.22 -2.27
C GLY A 148 8.63 -12.98 -0.95
N LYS A 149 7.62 -13.86 -0.85
CA LYS A 149 7.29 -14.55 0.42
C LYS A 149 8.41 -15.44 0.96
N ASP A 150 9.33 -15.89 0.12
CA ASP A 150 10.44 -16.74 0.54
C ASP A 150 11.47 -15.97 1.38
N LEU A 151 11.40 -14.63 1.39
CA LEU A 151 12.15 -13.79 2.33
C LEU A 151 11.76 -14.05 3.79
N MET A 152 10.65 -14.75 4.06
CA MET A 152 10.24 -15.18 5.41
C MET A 152 10.93 -16.48 5.88
N SER A 153 11.83 -17.04 5.08
CA SER A 153 12.56 -18.25 5.49
C SER A 153 13.37 -18.01 6.77
N GLU A 154 13.21 -18.89 7.76
CA GLU A 154 13.99 -18.88 9.01
C GLU A 154 15.51 -18.92 8.78
N LYS A 155 15.94 -19.46 7.63
CA LYS A 155 17.38 -19.50 7.25
C LYS A 155 17.97 -18.10 7.05
N LEU A 156 17.13 -17.10 6.87
CA LEU A 156 17.53 -15.70 6.67
C LEU A 156 17.56 -14.88 7.95
N ASP A 157 17.09 -15.40 9.09
CA ASP A 157 16.90 -14.62 10.31
C ASP A 157 18.22 -14.00 10.84
N ASP A 158 19.35 -14.66 10.61
CA ASP A 158 20.66 -14.17 11.00
C ASP A 158 21.37 -13.36 9.87
N SER A 159 20.72 -13.18 8.71
CA SER A 159 21.30 -12.48 7.57
C SER A 159 21.44 -10.98 7.80
N GLU A 160 22.28 -10.31 7.02
CA GLU A 160 22.38 -8.86 7.02
C GLU A 160 21.07 -8.20 6.64
N LEU A 161 20.36 -8.76 5.65
CA LEU A 161 19.07 -8.27 5.19
C LEU A 161 18.04 -8.28 6.32
N ALA A 162 17.95 -9.39 7.07
CA ALA A 162 17.02 -9.50 8.19
C ALA A 162 17.36 -8.52 9.32
N LYS A 163 18.64 -8.36 9.66
CA LYS A 163 19.09 -7.41 10.70
C LYS A 163 18.78 -5.97 10.32
N GLU A 164 18.97 -5.59 9.06
CA GLU A 164 18.63 -4.26 8.57
C GLU A 164 17.10 -4.04 8.60
N ALA A 165 16.30 -5.02 8.16
CA ALA A 165 14.85 -4.97 8.23
C ALA A 165 14.35 -4.82 9.68
N ASP A 166 14.91 -5.58 10.62
CA ASP A 166 14.56 -5.49 12.05
C ASP A 166 14.91 -4.11 12.63
N SER A 167 16.04 -3.53 12.21
CA SER A 167 16.40 -2.16 12.61
C SER A 167 15.38 -1.13 12.12
N LEU A 168 14.89 -1.27 10.89
CA LEU A 168 13.84 -0.40 10.34
C LEU A 168 12.51 -0.57 11.08
N ILE A 169 12.13 -1.80 11.44
CA ILE A 169 10.94 -2.04 12.26
C ILE A 169 11.07 -1.35 13.63
N GLN A 170 12.22 -1.48 14.29
CA GLN A 170 12.46 -0.86 15.59
C GLN A 170 12.46 0.67 15.54
N SER A 171 12.93 1.26 14.45
CA SER A 171 12.99 2.71 14.28
C SER A 171 11.70 3.31 13.69
N PHE A 172 10.77 2.51 13.19
CA PHE A 172 9.63 2.95 12.38
C PHE A 172 8.86 4.13 12.98
N GLN A 173 8.46 4.03 14.25
CA GLN A 173 7.70 5.12 14.89
C GLN A 173 8.52 6.40 15.03
N LYS A 174 9.80 6.27 15.34
CA LYS A 174 10.73 7.40 15.45
C LYS A 174 10.92 8.06 14.08
N ASP A 175 11.06 7.26 13.03
CA ASP A 175 11.25 7.75 11.67
C ASP A 175 9.96 8.39 11.13
N ALA A 176 8.81 7.80 11.38
CA ALA A 176 7.51 8.42 11.06
C ALA A 176 7.30 9.75 11.79
N ALA A 177 7.75 9.86 13.05
CA ALA A 177 7.71 11.13 13.78
C ALA A 177 8.63 12.18 13.15
N LYS A 178 9.84 11.78 12.76
CA LYS A 178 10.85 12.67 12.21
C LYS A 178 10.50 13.12 10.79
N GLU A 179 10.15 12.20 9.90
CA GLU A 179 9.97 12.47 8.48
C GLU A 179 8.55 12.96 8.14
N ALA A 180 7.54 12.49 8.87
CA ALA A 180 6.13 12.83 8.63
C ALA A 180 5.47 13.63 9.75
N GLY A 181 6.12 13.81 10.90
CA GLY A 181 5.51 14.46 12.06
C GLY A 181 4.33 13.68 12.63
N ILE A 182 4.36 12.35 12.54
CA ILE A 182 3.38 11.45 13.14
C ILE A 182 3.90 11.02 14.51
N PHE A 183 3.29 11.55 15.56
CA PHE A 183 3.67 11.24 16.95
C PHE A 183 2.67 10.30 17.65
N HIS A 184 1.53 10.04 17.01
CA HIS A 184 0.49 9.20 17.55
C HIS A 184 0.26 7.99 16.66
N HIS A 185 0.46 6.81 17.24
CA HIS A 185 0.30 5.54 16.56
C HIS A 185 -0.77 4.73 17.26
N LEU A 186 -1.69 4.16 16.50
CA LEU A 186 -2.70 3.23 16.98
C LEU A 186 -2.33 1.81 16.58
N ILE A 187 -2.53 0.89 17.50
CA ILE A 187 -2.41 -0.55 17.26
C ILE A 187 -3.76 -1.13 17.60
N THR A 188 -4.43 -1.67 16.60
CA THR A 188 -5.66 -2.45 16.82
C THR A 188 -5.26 -3.87 17.23
N LEU A 189 -5.70 -4.28 18.40
CA LEU A 189 -5.46 -5.61 18.96
C LEU A 189 -6.49 -6.62 18.44
#